data_dbfe650aed95227775ca8875862345bc
#
_entry.id   dbfe650aed95227775ca8875862345bc
#
_cell.length_a   1.000
_cell.length_b   1.000
_cell.length_c   1.000
_cell.angle_alpha   90.00
_cell.angle_beta   90.00
_cell.angle_gamma   90.00
#
_symmetry.space_group_name_H-M   'P 1'
#
loop_
_entity.id
_entity.type
_entity.pdbx_description
1 polymer ?
#
loop_
_entity_poly.entity_id
_entity_poly.type
_entity_poly.pdbx_seq_one_letter_code
_entity_poly.pdbx_strand_id
1 'polypeptide(L)'
;MPPYVFIRNDRVTEQPTSSLKEEDKGGRQGPAVPGWRHKHVMPTFTDEAISYIQRNKQSPFFVYMPLNAPHTPHAPGDAFVGKSKLDIYGDFMVEVDHHIGRVMDELNRLKLSDNTLVIVTSDNGPETNMYPRRSKFGHDSSSHFLGAKRDNWEGGHRVPFIARWPGVIAPGSKCDTPFSLVDMMATFAEIMSVELPEDQGVDSVSILPLMQGKNGDYRGSHAIIHHSSSGRFAIRRGDWKLLLHAGSGGNGYGAGKRSSRYKGTIEQKSFKTANRQLYNMRTDPDETTNLIEKRPEVVSELTALAGEYVRKGRSTPGPRQKTVLQSWPQLDWLPKKPTNFRPEKP
;
A
#
# COMPACT_ATOMS: atom_id res chain seq x y z
N MET A 1 -12.14 4.17 14.67
CA MET A 1 -13.54 3.69 14.86
C MET A 1 -13.75 3.41 16.33
N PRO A 2 -14.95 3.70 16.89
CA PRO A 2 -15.23 3.38 18.29
C PRO A 2 -15.22 1.85 18.53
N PRO A 3 -14.91 1.40 19.75
CA PRO A 3 -14.60 2.24 20.91
C PRO A 3 -13.23 2.92 20.77
N TYR A 4 -13.14 4.18 21.22
CA TYR A 4 -11.90 4.95 21.21
C TYR A 4 -11.13 4.70 22.49
N VAL A 5 -10.17 3.81 22.42
CA VAL A 5 -9.31 3.36 23.52
C VAL A 5 -7.92 3.12 23.00
N PHE A 6 -6.91 3.21 23.84
CA PHE A 6 -5.61 2.61 23.56
C PHE A 6 -5.60 1.17 24.07
N ILE A 7 -4.91 0.30 23.34
CA ILE A 7 -4.68 -1.09 23.72
C ILE A 7 -3.18 -1.26 23.97
N ARG A 8 -2.83 -1.78 25.12
CA ARG A 8 -1.45 -2.15 25.45
C ARG A 8 -1.39 -3.66 25.65
N ASN A 9 -0.63 -4.33 24.80
CA ASN A 9 -0.60 -5.80 24.68
C ASN A 9 -2.00 -6.35 24.38
N ASP A 10 -2.63 -7.02 25.33
CA ASP A 10 -3.94 -7.68 25.22
C ASP A 10 -5.08 -6.93 25.95
N ARG A 11 -4.82 -5.74 26.49
CA ARG A 11 -5.76 -5.01 27.33
C ARG A 11 -5.96 -3.56 26.91
N VAL A 12 -7.17 -3.07 27.08
CA VAL A 12 -7.43 -1.63 27.01
C VAL A 12 -6.74 -0.93 28.18
N THR A 13 -6.16 0.23 27.91
CA THR A 13 -5.46 1.02 28.95
C THR A 13 -6.43 1.65 29.94
N GLU A 14 -7.68 1.94 29.49
CA GLU A 14 -8.74 2.53 30.25
C GLU A 14 -10.10 2.11 29.65
N GLN A 15 -11.14 1.95 30.48
CA GLN A 15 -12.47 1.57 30.02
C GLN A 15 -13.16 2.75 29.32
N PRO A 16 -13.87 2.51 28.20
CA PRO A 16 -14.58 3.55 27.45
C PRO A 16 -15.91 3.92 28.13
N THR A 17 -15.84 4.58 29.27
CA THR A 17 -17.01 4.94 30.09
C THR A 17 -17.71 6.24 29.67
N SER A 18 -17.16 6.92 28.65
CA SER A 18 -17.77 8.12 28.04
C SER A 18 -18.18 7.87 26.59
N SER A 19 -18.75 8.85 25.94
CA SER A 19 -19.06 8.83 24.52
C SER A 19 -18.48 10.05 23.82
N LEU A 20 -17.70 9.79 22.77
CA LEU A 20 -17.21 10.86 21.89
C LEU A 20 -18.35 11.31 20.98
N LYS A 21 -18.62 12.61 20.95
CA LYS A 21 -19.40 13.26 19.91
C LYS A 21 -18.46 13.57 18.74
N GLU A 22 -19.02 13.77 17.55
CA GLU A 22 -18.21 14.15 16.37
C GLU A 22 -17.61 15.55 16.58
N GLU A 23 -16.36 15.60 17.04
CA GLU A 23 -15.63 16.86 17.27
C GLU A 23 -14.67 17.16 16.11
N ASP A 24 -14.13 16.10 15.47
CA ASP A 24 -13.14 16.19 14.40
C ASP A 24 -13.76 15.79 13.07
N LYS A 25 -13.41 16.49 11.99
CA LYS A 25 -13.95 16.24 10.66
C LYS A 25 -13.69 14.80 10.20
N GLY A 26 -14.76 14.04 10.02
CA GLY A 26 -14.73 12.63 9.60
C GLY A 26 -14.61 11.61 10.73
N GLY A 27 -14.65 12.05 12.00
CA GLY A 27 -14.78 11.19 13.17
C GLY A 27 -16.16 10.53 13.23
N ARG A 28 -16.27 9.46 14.03
CA ARG A 28 -17.54 8.77 14.27
C ARG A 28 -17.90 8.86 15.75
N GLN A 29 -19.18 9.06 16.04
CA GLN A 29 -19.67 9.00 17.41
C GLN A 29 -19.54 7.58 17.95
N GLY A 30 -19.31 7.45 19.24
CA GLY A 30 -19.30 6.16 19.92
C GLY A 30 -18.54 6.15 21.24
N PRO A 31 -18.52 4.98 21.91
CA PRO A 31 -17.83 4.80 23.18
C PRO A 31 -16.37 5.26 23.11
N ALA A 32 -15.93 5.94 24.17
CA ALA A 32 -14.58 6.46 24.29
C ALA A 32 -14.13 6.49 25.75
N VAL A 33 -12.82 6.46 25.96
CA VAL A 33 -12.28 6.80 27.29
C VAL A 33 -12.55 8.27 27.60
N PRO A 34 -12.71 8.66 28.86
CA PRO A 34 -12.87 10.05 29.26
C PRO A 34 -11.72 10.92 28.71
N GLY A 35 -12.04 12.07 28.15
CA GLY A 35 -11.05 13.00 27.63
C GLY A 35 -10.36 12.59 26.31
N TRP A 36 -10.86 11.56 25.61
CA TRP A 36 -10.31 11.18 24.31
C TRP A 36 -10.27 12.36 23.34
N ARG A 37 -9.14 12.49 22.64
CA ARG A 37 -8.94 13.41 21.52
C ARG A 37 -8.16 12.70 20.42
N HIS A 38 -8.63 12.75 19.18
CA HIS A 38 -7.94 12.13 18.04
C HIS A 38 -6.53 12.68 17.85
N LYS A 39 -6.30 13.96 18.10
CA LYS A 39 -4.98 14.59 17.99
C LYS A 39 -3.91 14.03 18.95
N HIS A 40 -4.29 13.25 19.95
CA HIS A 40 -3.34 12.60 20.86
C HIS A 40 -2.86 11.24 20.37
N VAL A 41 -3.46 10.66 19.32
CA VAL A 41 -3.15 9.30 18.89
C VAL A 41 -1.74 9.20 18.33
N MET A 42 -1.38 10.07 17.41
CA MET A 42 -0.07 10.03 16.77
C MET A 42 1.09 10.35 17.73
N PRO A 43 1.01 11.39 18.59
CA PRO A 43 2.00 11.59 19.64
C PRO A 43 2.19 10.37 20.54
N THR A 44 1.09 9.75 21.00
CA THR A 44 1.13 8.57 21.87
C THR A 44 1.87 7.40 21.20
N PHE A 45 1.57 7.11 19.94
CA PHE A 45 2.26 6.03 19.21
C PHE A 45 3.74 6.34 19.02
N THR A 46 4.09 7.58 18.75
CA THR A 46 5.48 8.00 18.60
C THR A 46 6.24 7.88 19.91
N ASP A 47 5.66 8.32 21.02
CA ASP A 47 6.26 8.23 22.36
C ASP A 47 6.49 6.76 22.77
N GLU A 48 5.55 5.89 22.49
CA GLU A 48 5.68 4.45 22.75
C GLU A 48 6.77 3.82 21.88
N ALA A 49 6.85 4.18 20.59
CA ALA A 49 7.90 3.68 19.70
C ALA A 49 9.29 4.13 20.18
N ILE A 50 9.45 5.40 20.51
CA ILE A 50 10.70 5.97 21.05
C ILE A 50 11.08 5.27 22.35
N SER A 51 10.12 5.14 23.28
CA SER A 51 10.34 4.45 24.56
C SER A 51 10.75 2.98 24.37
N TYR A 52 10.17 2.29 23.39
CA TYR A 52 10.54 0.93 23.06
C TYR A 52 11.99 0.84 22.52
N ILE A 53 12.35 1.73 21.61
CA ILE A 53 13.72 1.81 21.07
C ILE A 53 14.73 2.05 22.20
N GLN A 54 14.45 2.99 23.11
CA GLN A 54 15.31 3.29 24.26
C GLN A 54 15.54 2.09 25.15
N ARG A 55 14.47 1.32 25.46
CA ARG A 55 14.57 0.13 26.31
C ARG A 55 15.33 -1.03 25.65
N ASN A 56 15.30 -1.10 24.31
CA ASN A 56 15.89 -2.21 23.56
C ASN A 56 17.18 -1.85 22.81
N LYS A 57 17.76 -0.68 23.07
CA LYS A 57 18.93 -0.15 22.35
C LYS A 57 20.18 -1.03 22.36
N GLN A 58 20.27 -2.00 23.26
CA GLN A 58 21.40 -2.94 23.37
C GLN A 58 21.12 -4.29 22.69
N SER A 59 19.97 -4.48 22.09
CA SER A 59 19.54 -5.72 21.45
C SER A 59 18.96 -5.44 20.07
N PRO A 60 18.95 -6.40 19.14
CA PRO A 60 18.17 -6.27 17.92
C PRO A 60 16.70 -6.02 18.24
N PHE A 61 16.07 -5.10 17.50
CA PHE A 61 14.67 -4.79 17.67
C PHE A 61 13.96 -4.64 16.31
N PHE A 62 12.65 -4.84 16.33
CA PHE A 62 11.75 -4.54 15.23
C PHE A 62 10.62 -3.65 15.73
N VAL A 63 10.37 -2.54 15.03
CA VAL A 63 9.26 -1.62 15.32
C VAL A 63 8.40 -1.50 14.07
N TYR A 64 7.15 -1.94 14.16
CA TYR A 64 6.12 -1.64 13.19
C TYR A 64 5.25 -0.51 13.74
N MET A 65 5.30 0.65 13.09
CA MET A 65 4.65 1.88 13.54
C MET A 65 3.56 2.31 12.55
N PRO A 66 2.37 1.69 12.55
CA PRO A 66 1.28 2.03 11.66
C PRO A 66 0.60 3.32 12.14
N LEU A 67 1.04 4.47 11.61
CA LEU A 67 0.43 5.75 11.94
C LEU A 67 -1.02 5.81 11.44
N ASN A 68 -1.90 6.43 12.24
CA ASN A 68 -3.30 6.66 11.86
C ASN A 68 -3.48 7.78 10.82
N ALA A 69 -2.46 8.60 10.62
CA ALA A 69 -2.45 9.72 9.68
C ALA A 69 -1.85 9.31 8.32
N PRO A 70 -2.31 9.92 7.23
CA PRO A 70 -3.28 11.00 7.14
C PRO A 70 -4.74 10.54 6.92
N HIS A 71 -5.11 9.36 7.39
CA HIS A 71 -6.50 8.90 7.33
C HIS A 71 -7.43 9.76 8.20
N THR A 72 -8.70 9.88 7.80
CA THR A 72 -9.72 10.56 8.62
C THR A 72 -9.99 9.81 9.94
N PRO A 73 -10.30 10.53 11.05
CA PRO A 73 -10.49 11.97 11.15
C PRO A 73 -9.18 12.74 11.01
N HIS A 74 -9.22 13.88 10.29
CA HIS A 74 -8.06 14.75 10.19
C HIS A 74 -7.99 15.61 11.46
N ALA A 75 -7.14 15.20 12.38
CA ALA A 75 -7.00 15.82 13.70
C ALA A 75 -5.53 16.12 14.03
N PRO A 76 -4.91 17.07 13.32
CA PRO A 76 -3.57 17.50 13.67
C PRO A 76 -3.52 18.14 15.04
N GLY A 77 -2.40 17.98 15.74
CA GLY A 77 -2.12 18.69 16.97
C GLY A 77 -2.14 20.20 16.77
N ASP A 78 -2.49 20.96 17.81
CA ASP A 78 -2.68 22.42 17.73
C ASP A 78 -1.46 23.17 17.18
N ALA A 79 -0.25 22.66 17.41
CA ALA A 79 0.99 23.22 16.89
C ALA A 79 1.13 23.14 15.36
N PHE A 80 0.36 22.27 14.71
CA PHE A 80 0.44 22.00 13.27
C PHE A 80 -0.70 22.64 12.48
N VAL A 81 -1.76 23.07 13.14
CA VAL A 81 -2.89 23.74 12.48
C VAL A 81 -2.44 24.99 11.76
N GLY A 82 -2.76 25.10 10.47
CA GLY A 82 -2.38 26.24 9.62
C GLY A 82 -0.90 26.25 9.18
N LYS A 83 -0.16 25.16 9.37
CA LYS A 83 1.27 25.09 8.98
C LYS A 83 1.47 24.74 7.50
N SER A 84 0.50 24.08 6.87
CA SER A 84 0.55 23.80 5.45
C SER A 84 -0.10 24.94 4.63
N LYS A 85 0.17 24.92 3.32
CA LYS A 85 -0.55 25.78 2.34
C LYS A 85 -1.82 25.10 1.80
N LEU A 86 -2.18 23.96 2.37
CA LEU A 86 -3.36 23.18 1.99
C LEU A 86 -4.47 23.35 3.05
N ASP A 87 -5.35 22.37 3.11
CA ASP A 87 -6.35 22.24 4.18
C ASP A 87 -5.77 21.46 5.38
N ILE A 88 -6.63 21.12 6.33
CA ILE A 88 -6.28 20.35 7.52
C ILE A 88 -5.59 19.00 7.22
N TYR A 89 -5.78 18.44 6.02
CA TYR A 89 -5.04 17.26 5.58
C TYR A 89 -3.54 17.57 5.42
N GLY A 90 -3.22 18.72 4.82
CA GLY A 90 -1.83 19.15 4.68
C GLY A 90 -1.17 19.40 6.02
N ASP A 91 -1.87 20.01 6.96
CA ASP A 91 -1.41 20.20 8.33
C ASP A 91 -1.10 18.87 9.02
N PHE A 92 -1.99 17.87 8.81
CA PHE A 92 -1.81 16.53 9.34
C PHE A 92 -0.60 15.80 8.70
N MET A 93 -0.31 16.05 7.41
CA MET A 93 0.91 15.55 6.76
C MET A 93 2.18 16.18 7.32
N VAL A 94 2.15 17.48 7.65
CA VAL A 94 3.27 18.14 8.34
C VAL A 94 3.54 17.50 9.71
N GLU A 95 2.49 17.13 10.42
CA GLU A 95 2.62 16.42 11.70
C GLU A 95 3.17 14.99 11.52
N VAL A 96 2.77 14.26 10.47
CA VAL A 96 3.34 12.94 10.13
C VAL A 96 4.86 13.05 9.96
N ASP A 97 5.30 14.01 9.15
CA ASP A 97 6.74 14.24 8.90
C ASP A 97 7.50 14.56 10.20
N HIS A 98 6.93 15.43 11.05
CA HIS A 98 7.48 15.74 12.37
C HIS A 98 7.66 14.49 13.24
N HIS A 99 6.67 13.61 13.30
CA HIS A 99 6.73 12.39 14.12
C HIS A 99 7.73 11.36 13.59
N ILE A 100 7.86 11.23 12.28
CA ILE A 100 8.94 10.45 11.65
C ILE A 100 10.29 11.06 12.03
N GLY A 101 10.43 12.38 11.94
CA GLY A 101 11.64 13.11 12.35
C GLY A 101 12.03 12.82 13.81
N ARG A 102 11.06 12.82 14.74
CA ARG A 102 11.33 12.50 16.15
C ARG A 102 11.94 11.10 16.35
N VAL A 103 11.44 10.10 15.62
CA VAL A 103 12.02 8.75 15.67
C VAL A 103 13.44 8.74 15.10
N MET A 104 13.66 9.43 13.97
CA MET A 104 14.98 9.55 13.36
C MET A 104 15.99 10.26 14.29
N ASP A 105 15.57 11.33 14.93
CA ASP A 105 16.38 12.07 15.90
C ASP A 105 16.77 11.21 17.10
N GLU A 106 15.84 10.37 17.58
CA GLU A 106 16.12 9.45 18.68
C GLU A 106 17.12 8.37 18.28
N LEU A 107 16.99 7.78 17.10
CA LEU A 107 17.98 6.84 16.58
C LEU A 107 19.38 7.47 16.48
N ASN A 108 19.45 8.72 16.01
CA ASN A 108 20.70 9.48 15.94
C ASN A 108 21.28 9.72 17.34
N ARG A 109 20.46 10.20 18.29
CA ARG A 109 20.86 10.47 19.67
C ARG A 109 21.43 9.23 20.35
N LEU A 110 20.83 8.06 20.08
CA LEU A 110 21.26 6.76 20.63
C LEU A 110 22.42 6.12 19.85
N LYS A 111 22.90 6.74 18.75
CA LYS A 111 23.94 6.20 17.84
C LYS A 111 23.56 4.85 17.22
N LEU A 112 22.27 4.67 16.94
CA LEU A 112 21.72 3.46 16.32
C LEU A 112 21.53 3.59 14.81
N SER A 113 21.62 4.81 14.27
CA SER A 113 21.26 5.14 12.88
C SER A 113 22.03 4.33 11.85
N ASP A 114 23.30 4.01 12.10
CA ASP A 114 24.16 3.33 11.13
C ASP A 114 23.86 1.81 11.05
N ASN A 115 23.22 1.27 12.08
CA ASN A 115 22.83 -0.15 12.12
C ASN A 115 21.30 -0.33 12.22
N THR A 116 20.54 0.60 11.63
CA THR A 116 19.08 0.51 11.61
C THR A 116 18.56 0.74 10.20
N LEU A 117 17.82 -0.25 9.66
CA LEU A 117 17.00 -0.07 8.48
C LEU A 117 15.72 0.67 8.87
N VAL A 118 15.51 1.86 8.33
CA VAL A 118 14.27 2.62 8.47
C VAL A 118 13.54 2.62 7.15
N ILE A 119 12.26 2.21 7.16
CA ILE A 119 11.38 2.23 6.00
C ILE A 119 10.19 3.14 6.29
N VAL A 120 9.91 4.06 5.38
CA VAL A 120 8.71 4.91 5.39
C VAL A 120 7.90 4.59 4.14
N THR A 121 6.66 4.20 4.33
CA THR A 121 5.75 3.85 3.24
C THR A 121 4.29 4.15 3.63
N SER A 122 3.34 3.79 2.76
CA SER A 122 1.89 3.87 3.01
C SER A 122 1.22 2.55 2.63
N ASP A 123 0.06 2.28 3.20
CA ASP A 123 -0.73 1.07 2.94
C ASP A 123 -1.48 1.12 1.60
N ASN A 124 -1.88 2.31 1.15
CA ASN A 124 -2.61 2.53 -0.10
C ASN A 124 -2.47 3.98 -0.60
N GLY A 125 -2.90 4.21 -1.82
CA GLY A 125 -3.00 5.54 -2.38
C GLY A 125 -4.04 6.44 -1.68
N PRO A 126 -4.14 7.72 -2.08
CA PRO A 126 -4.98 8.71 -1.41
C PRO A 126 -6.47 8.44 -1.57
N GLU A 127 -7.27 8.91 -0.60
CA GLU A 127 -8.73 8.86 -0.66
C GLU A 127 -9.28 9.87 -1.70
N THR A 128 -10.48 9.63 -2.21
CA THR A 128 -11.13 10.44 -3.26
C THR A 128 -11.34 11.92 -2.90
N ASN A 129 -11.22 12.31 -1.64
CA ASN A 129 -11.21 13.72 -1.24
C ASN A 129 -9.94 14.48 -1.72
N MET A 130 -9.00 13.81 -2.35
CA MET A 130 -7.92 14.46 -3.10
C MET A 130 -8.44 15.29 -4.29
N TYR A 131 -9.52 14.89 -4.96
CA TYR A 131 -10.05 15.60 -6.13
C TYR A 131 -10.50 17.03 -5.83
N PRO A 132 -11.30 17.30 -4.79
CA PRO A 132 -11.57 18.68 -4.35
C PRO A 132 -10.29 19.45 -3.99
N ARG A 133 -9.27 18.77 -3.42
CA ARG A 133 -8.01 19.40 -3.06
C ARG A 133 -7.20 19.78 -4.30
N ARG A 134 -7.15 18.90 -5.32
CA ARG A 134 -6.56 19.19 -6.63
C ARG A 134 -7.19 20.45 -7.25
N SER A 135 -8.52 20.53 -7.28
CA SER A 135 -9.25 21.67 -7.86
C SER A 135 -9.03 22.97 -7.07
N LYS A 136 -8.97 22.89 -5.73
CA LYS A 136 -8.91 24.09 -4.89
C LYS A 136 -7.49 24.63 -4.73
N PHE A 137 -6.49 23.76 -4.64
CA PHE A 137 -5.13 24.12 -4.26
C PHE A 137 -4.07 23.75 -5.31
N GLY A 138 -4.46 23.08 -6.41
CA GLY A 138 -3.51 22.54 -7.38
C GLY A 138 -2.69 21.37 -6.85
N HIS A 139 -3.00 20.84 -5.65
CA HIS A 139 -2.27 19.74 -5.04
C HIS A 139 -2.90 18.38 -5.41
N ASP A 140 -2.11 17.54 -6.03
CA ASP A 140 -2.50 16.19 -6.41
C ASP A 140 -1.80 15.15 -5.53
N SER A 141 -2.57 14.54 -4.62
CA SER A 141 -2.02 13.55 -3.67
C SER A 141 -1.67 12.22 -4.33
N SER A 142 -2.19 11.92 -5.54
CA SER A 142 -1.80 10.77 -6.34
C SER A 142 -0.77 11.11 -7.42
N SER A 143 -0.19 12.32 -7.40
CA SER A 143 0.63 12.83 -8.50
C SER A 143 -0.18 12.79 -9.81
N HIS A 144 0.39 12.28 -10.90
CA HIS A 144 -0.28 12.13 -12.18
C HIS A 144 -1.01 10.79 -12.35
N PHE A 145 -0.93 9.88 -11.36
CA PHE A 145 -1.50 8.54 -11.48
C PHE A 145 -3.02 8.53 -11.45
N LEU A 146 -3.60 7.71 -12.31
CA LEU A 146 -5.04 7.50 -12.40
C LEU A 146 -5.55 6.76 -11.15
N GLY A 147 -6.75 7.14 -10.69
CA GLY A 147 -7.44 6.46 -9.59
C GLY A 147 -7.08 6.96 -8.20
N ALA A 148 -7.65 6.30 -7.21
CA ALA A 148 -7.53 6.61 -5.79
C ALA A 148 -7.60 5.33 -4.95
N LYS A 149 -7.40 5.42 -3.65
CA LYS A 149 -7.62 4.32 -2.69
C LYS A 149 -8.79 3.43 -3.14
N ARG A 150 -8.63 2.13 -3.13
CA ARG A 150 -9.55 1.06 -3.55
C ARG A 150 -9.45 0.67 -5.02
N ASP A 151 -8.86 1.46 -5.89
CA ASP A 151 -8.77 1.21 -7.32
C ASP A 151 -7.55 0.34 -7.67
N ASN A 152 -7.63 -0.40 -8.78
CA ASN A 152 -6.51 -1.13 -9.35
C ASN A 152 -5.63 -0.26 -10.27
N TRP A 153 -6.06 0.95 -10.58
CA TRP A 153 -5.20 1.94 -11.22
C TRP A 153 -4.08 2.38 -10.27
N GLU A 154 -2.97 2.87 -10.81
CA GLU A 154 -1.76 3.18 -10.04
C GLU A 154 -2.02 4.09 -8.84
N GLY A 155 -2.85 5.12 -8.98
CA GLY A 155 -3.20 6.03 -7.88
C GLY A 155 -3.87 5.35 -6.67
N GLY A 156 -4.37 4.13 -6.84
CA GLY A 156 -4.98 3.37 -5.75
C GLY A 156 -4.00 2.60 -4.88
N HIS A 157 -2.86 2.21 -5.43
CA HIS A 157 -1.94 1.28 -4.76
C HIS A 157 -0.44 1.61 -4.95
N ARG A 158 -0.08 2.53 -5.84
CA ARG A 158 1.30 3.00 -5.93
C ARG A 158 1.57 3.99 -4.83
N VAL A 159 2.41 3.60 -3.89
CA VAL A 159 2.70 4.35 -2.67
C VAL A 159 4.18 4.74 -2.63
N PRO A 160 4.55 5.82 -1.89
CA PRO A 160 5.95 6.11 -1.64
C PRO A 160 6.59 4.97 -0.87
N PHE A 161 7.85 4.69 -1.19
CA PHE A 161 8.69 3.78 -0.43
C PHE A 161 10.07 4.42 -0.30
N ILE A 162 10.45 4.77 0.93
CA ILE A 162 11.71 5.40 1.26
C ILE A 162 12.42 4.51 2.27
N ALA A 163 13.62 4.05 1.93
CA ALA A 163 14.43 3.24 2.82
C ALA A 163 15.76 3.92 3.11
N ARG A 164 16.18 3.90 4.38
CA ARG A 164 17.48 4.37 4.83
C ARG A 164 18.18 3.28 5.63
N TRP A 165 19.36 2.89 5.16
CA TRP A 165 20.23 1.94 5.85
C TRP A 165 21.68 2.26 5.52
N PRO A 166 22.36 3.10 6.31
CA PRO A 166 23.74 3.47 6.07
C PRO A 166 24.65 2.24 5.91
N GLY A 167 25.58 2.29 4.96
CA GLY A 167 26.47 1.18 4.65
C GLY A 167 25.88 0.07 3.76
N VAL A 168 24.55 0.03 3.60
CA VAL A 168 23.86 -0.94 2.73
C VAL A 168 23.16 -0.25 1.55
N ILE A 169 22.42 0.81 1.83
CA ILE A 169 21.72 1.61 0.81
C ILE A 169 22.55 2.87 0.54
N ALA A 170 22.95 3.08 -0.71
CA ALA A 170 23.69 4.26 -1.12
C ALA A 170 22.83 5.53 -0.94
N PRO A 171 23.35 6.60 -0.33
CA PRO A 171 22.62 7.85 -0.18
C PRO A 171 22.16 8.42 -1.53
N GLY A 172 20.91 8.88 -1.59
CA GLY A 172 20.31 9.47 -2.80
C GLY A 172 20.04 8.49 -3.95
N SER A 173 20.26 7.18 -3.75
CA SER A 173 19.95 6.17 -4.74
C SER A 173 18.45 6.09 -5.04
N LYS A 174 18.12 5.68 -6.27
CA LYS A 174 16.74 5.44 -6.74
C LYS A 174 16.66 4.05 -7.35
N CYS A 175 15.49 3.43 -7.22
CA CYS A 175 15.19 2.12 -7.80
C CYS A 175 13.87 2.22 -8.56
N ASP A 176 13.91 1.95 -9.87
CA ASP A 176 12.73 1.97 -10.74
C ASP A 176 12.12 0.56 -10.91
N THR A 177 12.75 -0.48 -10.35
CA THR A 177 12.24 -1.84 -10.40
C THR A 177 10.98 -1.95 -9.53
N PRO A 178 9.83 -2.36 -10.10
CA PRO A 178 8.61 -2.52 -9.33
C PRO A 178 8.69 -3.68 -8.35
N PHE A 179 8.27 -3.44 -7.12
CA PHE A 179 8.12 -4.46 -6.08
C PHE A 179 6.83 -4.20 -5.29
N SER A 180 6.50 -5.08 -4.37
CA SER A 180 5.27 -4.99 -3.55
C SER A 180 5.60 -5.01 -2.07
N LEU A 181 4.73 -4.44 -1.24
CA LEU A 181 4.89 -4.51 0.22
C LEU A 181 4.81 -5.94 0.77
N VAL A 182 4.23 -6.89 0.03
CA VAL A 182 4.29 -8.32 0.40
C VAL A 182 5.71 -8.87 0.41
N ASP A 183 6.63 -8.21 -0.29
CA ASP A 183 8.04 -8.60 -0.41
C ASP A 183 8.84 -8.33 0.87
N MET A 184 8.26 -7.60 1.82
CA MET A 184 8.92 -7.30 3.09
C MET A 184 9.16 -8.55 3.93
N MET A 185 8.28 -9.56 3.87
CA MET A 185 8.47 -10.78 4.65
C MET A 185 9.74 -11.53 4.25
N ALA A 186 9.92 -11.81 2.96
CA ALA A 186 11.14 -12.45 2.47
C ALA A 186 12.38 -11.56 2.65
N THR A 187 12.23 -10.23 2.53
CA THR A 187 13.32 -9.28 2.74
C THR A 187 13.82 -9.33 4.19
N PHE A 188 12.93 -9.30 5.16
CA PHE A 188 13.32 -9.38 6.57
C PHE A 188 13.89 -10.76 6.94
N ALA A 189 13.34 -11.84 6.37
CA ALA A 189 13.89 -13.18 6.55
C ALA A 189 15.33 -13.27 6.03
N GLU A 190 15.61 -12.73 4.82
CA GLU A 190 16.97 -12.69 4.27
C GLU A 190 17.92 -11.84 5.13
N ILE A 191 17.50 -10.64 5.57
CA ILE A 191 18.29 -9.77 6.47
C ILE A 191 18.65 -10.51 7.76
N MET A 192 17.72 -11.29 8.31
CA MET A 192 17.88 -12.04 9.54
C MET A 192 18.57 -13.40 9.33
N SER A 193 18.88 -13.77 8.09
CA SER A 193 19.41 -15.09 7.71
C SER A 193 18.50 -16.24 8.21
N VAL A 194 17.19 -16.05 8.11
CA VAL A 194 16.17 -17.04 8.48
C VAL A 194 15.51 -17.58 7.22
N GLU A 195 15.44 -18.90 7.10
CA GLU A 195 14.71 -19.55 6.03
C GLU A 195 13.20 -19.57 6.34
N LEU A 196 12.39 -19.13 5.36
CA LEU A 196 10.94 -19.16 5.49
C LEU A 196 10.41 -20.60 5.24
N PRO A 197 9.46 -21.09 6.04
CA PRO A 197 8.72 -22.30 5.72
C PRO A 197 8.03 -22.22 4.35
N GLU A 198 7.89 -23.36 3.68
CA GLU A 198 7.35 -23.43 2.30
C GLU A 198 5.90 -22.92 2.15
N ASP A 199 5.16 -22.84 3.24
CA ASP A 199 3.79 -22.34 3.32
C ASP A 199 3.69 -20.87 3.80
N GLN A 200 4.84 -20.20 3.99
CA GLN A 200 4.91 -18.81 4.42
C GLN A 200 5.57 -17.94 3.35
N GLY A 201 5.19 -16.67 3.29
CA GLY A 201 5.72 -15.74 2.31
C GLY A 201 5.51 -16.19 0.86
N VAL A 202 4.43 -16.93 0.59
CA VAL A 202 4.16 -17.61 -0.69
C VAL A 202 4.09 -16.68 -1.92
N ASP A 203 3.98 -15.37 -1.68
CA ASP A 203 3.99 -14.31 -2.71
C ASP A 203 5.12 -13.31 -2.51
N SER A 204 6.00 -13.56 -1.55
CA SER A 204 7.06 -12.64 -1.13
C SER A 204 8.39 -12.99 -1.78
N VAL A 205 9.05 -11.98 -2.35
CA VAL A 205 10.40 -12.08 -2.92
C VAL A 205 11.27 -10.99 -2.30
N SER A 206 12.45 -11.33 -1.80
CA SER A 206 13.31 -10.35 -1.12
C SER A 206 13.74 -9.20 -2.04
N ILE A 207 13.62 -7.97 -1.55
CA ILE A 207 14.13 -6.76 -2.21
C ILE A 207 15.51 -6.33 -1.65
N LEU A 208 16.14 -7.11 -0.81
CA LEU A 208 17.47 -6.78 -0.29
C LEU A 208 18.49 -6.53 -1.40
N PRO A 209 18.53 -7.31 -2.51
CA PRO A 209 19.40 -7.00 -3.65
C PRO A 209 19.13 -5.61 -4.24
N LEU A 210 17.87 -5.20 -4.37
CA LEU A 210 17.52 -3.86 -4.85
C LEU A 210 18.00 -2.76 -3.90
N MET A 211 17.86 -2.97 -2.59
CA MET A 211 18.37 -2.06 -1.58
C MET A 211 19.90 -1.90 -1.65
N GLN A 212 20.59 -2.95 -2.05
CA GLN A 212 22.05 -2.95 -2.27
C GLN A 212 22.48 -2.38 -3.63
N GLY A 213 21.55 -1.85 -4.43
CA GLY A 213 21.83 -1.33 -5.78
C GLY A 213 22.12 -2.40 -6.82
N LYS A 214 21.80 -3.65 -6.55
CA LYS A 214 21.96 -4.78 -7.49
C LYS A 214 20.74 -4.82 -8.43
N ASN A 215 20.86 -4.17 -9.56
CA ASN A 215 19.82 -4.12 -10.61
C ASN A 215 19.85 -5.42 -11.44
N GLY A 216 19.47 -6.54 -10.85
CA GLY A 216 19.25 -7.80 -11.56
C GLY A 216 17.78 -7.99 -11.93
N ASP A 217 17.48 -9.08 -12.63
CA ASP A 217 16.09 -9.52 -12.84
C ASP A 217 15.49 -9.99 -11.49
N TYR A 218 15.21 -9.02 -10.65
CA TYR A 218 14.74 -9.21 -9.29
C TYR A 218 13.49 -10.11 -9.23
N ARG A 219 12.57 -9.94 -10.16
CA ARG A 219 11.37 -10.77 -10.20
C ARG A 219 11.39 -11.82 -11.30
N GLY A 220 12.35 -11.79 -12.21
CA GLY A 220 12.46 -12.75 -13.30
C GLY A 220 11.12 -12.98 -14.00
N SER A 221 10.60 -14.19 -13.87
CA SER A 221 9.29 -14.57 -14.38
C SER A 221 8.12 -14.19 -13.45
N HIS A 222 8.38 -13.71 -12.22
CA HIS A 222 7.34 -13.38 -11.25
C HIS A 222 6.61 -12.09 -11.58
N ALA A 223 5.31 -12.07 -11.27
CA ALA A 223 4.49 -10.89 -11.40
C ALA A 223 3.93 -10.45 -10.05
N ILE A 224 3.59 -9.16 -9.97
CA ILE A 224 2.88 -8.59 -8.83
C ILE A 224 1.39 -8.76 -9.08
N ILE A 225 0.68 -9.33 -8.12
CA ILE A 225 -0.79 -9.38 -8.08
C ILE A 225 -1.27 -8.34 -7.08
N HIS A 226 -2.24 -7.54 -7.49
CA HIS A 226 -2.97 -6.66 -6.60
C HIS A 226 -4.46 -6.72 -6.90
N HIS A 227 -5.26 -6.31 -5.94
CA HIS A 227 -6.70 -6.32 -6.08
C HIS A 227 -7.33 -5.04 -5.55
N SER A 228 -8.47 -4.70 -6.12
CA SER A 228 -9.29 -3.59 -5.66
C SER A 228 -10.07 -3.92 -4.39
N SER A 229 -10.72 -2.91 -3.80
CA SER A 229 -11.58 -3.12 -2.62
C SER A 229 -12.80 -4.03 -2.86
N SER A 230 -13.15 -4.33 -4.12
CA SER A 230 -14.18 -5.30 -4.47
C SER A 230 -13.60 -6.68 -4.83
N GLY A 231 -12.31 -6.90 -4.61
CA GLY A 231 -11.62 -8.16 -4.88
C GLY A 231 -11.33 -8.41 -6.37
N ARG A 232 -11.42 -7.39 -7.22
CA ARG A 232 -11.07 -7.52 -8.64
C ARG A 232 -9.55 -7.49 -8.79
N PHE A 233 -9.02 -8.37 -9.65
CA PHE A 233 -7.58 -8.58 -9.76
C PHE A 233 -6.95 -7.81 -10.91
N ALA A 234 -5.69 -7.42 -10.69
CA ALA A 234 -4.76 -6.97 -11.70
C ALA A 234 -3.43 -7.71 -11.53
N ILE A 235 -2.70 -7.88 -12.64
CA ILE A 235 -1.37 -8.49 -12.67
C ILE A 235 -0.40 -7.54 -13.38
N ARG A 236 0.78 -7.35 -12.78
CA ARG A 236 1.88 -6.59 -13.37
C ARG A 236 3.12 -7.46 -13.48
N ARG A 237 3.70 -7.53 -14.70
CA ARG A 237 4.98 -8.17 -14.96
C ARG A 237 5.84 -7.25 -15.83
N GLY A 238 6.96 -6.83 -15.27
CA GLY A 238 7.81 -5.84 -15.93
C GLY A 238 7.05 -4.56 -16.28
N ASP A 239 7.07 -4.18 -17.55
CA ASP A 239 6.41 -3.00 -18.07
C ASP A 239 4.89 -3.18 -18.28
N TRP A 240 4.37 -4.40 -18.24
CA TRP A 240 2.98 -4.66 -18.57
C TRP A 240 2.10 -4.83 -17.33
N LYS A 241 0.94 -4.16 -17.35
CA LYS A 241 -0.10 -4.27 -16.33
C LYS A 241 -1.44 -4.58 -16.97
N LEU A 242 -2.03 -5.71 -16.58
CA LEU A 242 -3.33 -6.19 -17.04
C LEU A 242 -4.35 -6.11 -15.90
N LEU A 243 -5.41 -5.32 -16.07
CA LEU A 243 -6.58 -5.34 -15.21
C LEU A 243 -7.56 -6.38 -15.78
N LEU A 244 -7.91 -7.38 -14.98
CA LEU A 244 -8.77 -8.50 -15.36
C LEU A 244 -10.28 -8.18 -15.23
N HIS A 245 -10.63 -6.90 -15.29
CA HIS A 245 -11.98 -6.37 -15.11
C HIS A 245 -12.16 -5.02 -15.80
N ALA A 246 -13.41 -4.56 -15.91
CA ALA A 246 -13.75 -3.23 -16.40
C ALA A 246 -13.55 -2.14 -15.33
N GLY A 247 -13.26 -0.91 -15.77
CA GLY A 247 -13.13 0.26 -14.92
C GLY A 247 -12.01 0.13 -13.89
N SER A 248 -12.13 0.83 -12.78
CA SER A 248 -11.12 0.82 -11.70
C SER A 248 -11.12 -0.45 -10.84
N GLY A 249 -12.15 -1.25 -10.93
CA GLY A 249 -12.37 -2.41 -10.03
C GLY A 249 -12.77 -2.04 -8.60
N GLY A 250 -12.62 -0.79 -8.20
CA GLY A 250 -12.92 -0.28 -6.87
C GLY A 250 -14.03 0.75 -6.86
N ASN A 251 -13.68 2.03 -6.76
CA ASN A 251 -14.64 3.13 -6.66
C ASN A 251 -15.53 3.29 -7.91
N GLY A 252 -15.01 2.98 -9.09
CA GLY A 252 -15.70 3.06 -10.38
C GLY A 252 -16.30 1.74 -10.84
N TYR A 253 -16.32 0.70 -10.01
CA TYR A 253 -16.92 -0.58 -10.35
C TYR A 253 -18.40 -0.61 -9.95
N GLY A 254 -19.26 -0.64 -11.00
CA GLY A 254 -20.72 -0.60 -10.82
C GLY A 254 -21.30 0.81 -10.72
N ALA A 255 -22.50 0.99 -11.29
CA ALA A 255 -23.23 2.26 -11.34
C ALA A 255 -23.83 2.63 -9.97
N GLY A 256 -23.01 2.91 -8.97
CA GLY A 256 -23.46 3.28 -7.64
C GLY A 256 -23.10 4.73 -7.25
N LYS A 257 -23.55 5.14 -6.06
CA LYS A 257 -23.29 6.48 -5.47
C LYS A 257 -21.80 6.88 -5.43
N ARG A 258 -20.89 5.89 -5.51
CA ARG A 258 -19.42 6.13 -5.55
C ARG A 258 -18.95 6.75 -6.86
N SER A 259 -19.61 6.47 -7.99
CA SER A 259 -19.27 7.09 -9.27
C SER A 259 -19.47 8.62 -9.28
N SER A 260 -20.34 9.15 -8.40
CA SER A 260 -20.54 10.60 -8.27
C SER A 260 -19.32 11.36 -7.77
N ARG A 261 -18.42 10.71 -7.03
CA ARG A 261 -17.17 11.30 -6.52
C ARG A 261 -16.17 11.62 -7.63
N TYR A 262 -16.30 10.97 -8.78
CA TYR A 262 -15.44 11.18 -9.95
C TYR A 262 -16.07 12.08 -11.00
N LYS A 263 -17.24 12.71 -10.70
CA LYS A 263 -17.94 13.57 -11.66
C LYS A 263 -17.02 14.68 -12.15
N GLY A 264 -16.84 14.74 -13.48
CA GLY A 264 -15.97 15.71 -14.12
C GLY A 264 -14.48 15.40 -14.10
N THR A 265 -14.04 14.27 -13.53
CA THR A 265 -12.63 13.86 -13.54
C THR A 265 -12.29 13.03 -14.79
N ILE A 266 -10.98 12.84 -15.05
CA ILE A 266 -10.50 11.98 -16.13
C ILE A 266 -10.91 10.51 -15.89
N GLU A 267 -10.96 10.08 -14.64
CA GLU A 267 -11.36 8.75 -14.23
C GLU A 267 -12.79 8.42 -14.66
N GLN A 268 -13.69 9.38 -14.65
CA GLN A 268 -15.08 9.18 -15.10
C GLN A 268 -15.15 8.75 -16.57
N LYS A 269 -14.25 9.26 -17.42
CA LYS A 269 -14.17 8.87 -18.84
C LYS A 269 -13.61 7.45 -18.98
N SER A 270 -12.70 7.06 -18.10
CA SER A 270 -12.06 5.74 -18.10
C SER A 270 -12.96 4.62 -17.57
N PHE A 271 -14.07 4.92 -16.87
CA PHE A 271 -15.03 3.90 -16.41
C PHE A 271 -15.84 3.20 -17.52
N LYS A 272 -15.89 3.79 -18.71
CA LYS A 272 -16.56 3.21 -19.87
C LYS A 272 -15.65 2.30 -20.70
N THR A 273 -14.56 1.83 -20.13
CA THR A 273 -13.58 1.01 -20.84
C THR A 273 -14.08 -0.42 -21.06
N ALA A 274 -13.38 -1.13 -21.96
CA ALA A 274 -13.56 -2.55 -22.21
C ALA A 274 -13.53 -3.39 -20.92
N ASN A 275 -14.03 -4.62 -21.00
CA ASN A 275 -14.09 -5.57 -19.88
C ASN A 275 -12.73 -5.91 -19.26
N ARG A 276 -11.63 -5.54 -19.90
CA ARG A 276 -10.25 -5.68 -19.43
C ARG A 276 -9.43 -4.51 -19.94
N GLN A 277 -8.29 -4.25 -19.30
CA GLN A 277 -7.44 -3.14 -19.66
C GLN A 277 -5.97 -3.59 -19.61
N LEU A 278 -5.19 -3.25 -20.63
CA LEU A 278 -3.76 -3.51 -20.68
C LEU A 278 -3.01 -2.20 -20.87
N TYR A 279 -2.01 -1.95 -20.04
CA TYR A 279 -1.19 -0.75 -20.08
C TYR A 279 0.30 -1.10 -20.12
N ASN A 280 1.10 -0.26 -20.81
CA ASN A 280 2.54 -0.31 -20.74
C ASN A 280 3.03 0.75 -19.75
N MET A 281 3.39 0.32 -18.57
CA MET A 281 3.70 1.20 -17.44
C MET A 281 5.00 1.99 -17.58
N ARG A 282 5.85 1.65 -18.56
CA ARG A 282 7.05 2.43 -18.86
C ARG A 282 6.73 3.65 -19.72
N THR A 283 5.82 3.52 -20.68
CA THR A 283 5.47 4.59 -21.64
C THR A 283 4.18 5.29 -21.30
N ASP A 284 3.33 4.68 -20.49
CA ASP A 284 2.00 5.18 -20.08
C ASP A 284 1.73 4.86 -18.59
N PRO A 285 2.53 5.41 -17.65
CA PRO A 285 2.34 5.21 -16.23
C PRO A 285 1.00 5.78 -15.71
N ASP A 286 0.36 6.65 -16.50
CA ASP A 286 -0.92 7.31 -16.20
C ASP A 286 -2.12 6.47 -16.63
N GLU A 287 -1.89 5.30 -17.25
CA GLU A 287 -2.94 4.35 -17.66
C GLU A 287 -3.99 5.00 -18.58
N THR A 288 -3.54 5.84 -19.53
CA THR A 288 -4.40 6.61 -20.42
C THR A 288 -4.75 5.90 -21.73
N THR A 289 -3.92 4.94 -22.16
CA THR A 289 -4.04 4.24 -23.44
C THR A 289 -4.22 2.75 -23.24
N ASN A 290 -5.46 2.27 -23.32
CA ASN A 290 -5.75 0.83 -23.23
C ASN A 290 -5.28 0.09 -24.50
N LEU A 291 -4.34 -0.83 -24.33
CA LEU A 291 -3.72 -1.64 -25.39
C LEU A 291 -4.31 -3.04 -25.53
N ILE A 292 -5.46 -3.31 -24.88
CA ILE A 292 -6.05 -4.66 -24.79
C ILE A 292 -6.27 -5.33 -26.14
N GLU A 293 -6.69 -4.56 -27.15
CA GLU A 293 -6.92 -5.07 -28.52
C GLU A 293 -5.64 -5.10 -29.36
N LYS A 294 -4.63 -4.30 -28.99
CA LYS A 294 -3.39 -4.16 -29.76
C LYS A 294 -2.29 -5.17 -29.36
N ARG A 295 -2.45 -5.84 -28.22
CA ARG A 295 -1.46 -6.78 -27.66
C ARG A 295 -2.12 -8.05 -27.11
N PRO A 296 -2.86 -8.81 -27.94
CA PRO A 296 -3.57 -10.01 -27.47
C PRO A 296 -2.62 -11.10 -26.94
N GLU A 297 -1.38 -11.16 -27.44
CA GLU A 297 -0.34 -12.06 -26.95
C GLU A 297 0.01 -11.79 -25.50
N VAL A 298 0.23 -10.53 -25.11
CA VAL A 298 0.53 -10.11 -23.74
C VAL A 298 -0.66 -10.38 -22.81
N VAL A 299 -1.88 -10.10 -23.28
CA VAL A 299 -3.12 -10.38 -22.54
C VAL A 299 -3.24 -11.88 -22.23
N SER A 300 -2.98 -12.74 -23.23
CA SER A 300 -3.03 -14.19 -23.07
C SER A 300 -1.99 -14.68 -22.06
N GLU A 301 -0.75 -14.22 -22.19
CA GLU A 301 0.36 -14.55 -21.29
C GLU A 301 0.06 -14.18 -19.84
N LEU A 302 -0.31 -12.92 -19.58
CA LEU A 302 -0.58 -12.45 -18.23
C LEU A 302 -1.83 -13.09 -17.62
N THR A 303 -2.86 -13.37 -18.43
CA THR A 303 -4.05 -14.11 -17.97
C THR A 303 -3.69 -15.55 -17.57
N ALA A 304 -2.86 -16.22 -18.37
CA ALA A 304 -2.41 -17.57 -18.08
C ALA A 304 -1.57 -17.63 -16.79
N LEU A 305 -0.63 -16.67 -16.62
CA LEU A 305 0.20 -16.55 -15.43
C LEU A 305 -0.64 -16.29 -14.17
N ALA A 306 -1.57 -15.34 -14.22
CA ALA A 306 -2.49 -15.08 -13.11
C ALA A 306 -3.31 -16.34 -12.75
N GLY A 307 -3.78 -17.07 -13.77
CA GLY A 307 -4.50 -18.34 -13.60
C GLY A 307 -3.62 -19.43 -12.97
N GLU A 308 -2.34 -19.48 -13.29
CA GLU A 308 -1.37 -20.38 -12.65
C GLU A 308 -1.22 -20.06 -11.16
N TYR A 309 -1.05 -18.79 -10.80
CA TYR A 309 -0.93 -18.37 -9.40
C TYR A 309 -2.18 -18.75 -8.59
N VAL A 310 -3.38 -18.52 -9.14
CA VAL A 310 -4.63 -18.93 -8.50
C VAL A 310 -4.65 -20.45 -8.27
N ARG A 311 -4.29 -21.26 -9.28
CA ARG A 311 -4.29 -22.71 -9.16
C ARG A 311 -3.24 -23.26 -8.19
N LYS A 312 -2.08 -22.60 -8.12
CA LYS A 312 -1.01 -22.98 -7.19
C LYS A 312 -1.23 -22.43 -5.78
N GLY A 313 -2.02 -21.37 -5.62
CA GLY A 313 -2.18 -20.63 -4.37
C GLY A 313 -0.91 -19.90 -3.95
N ARG A 314 -0.03 -19.58 -4.92
CA ARG A 314 1.22 -18.83 -4.72
C ARG A 314 1.76 -18.27 -6.02
N SER A 315 2.53 -17.19 -5.93
CA SER A 315 3.23 -16.58 -7.07
C SER A 315 4.74 -16.87 -7.10
N THR A 316 5.28 -17.48 -6.04
CA THR A 316 6.70 -17.87 -5.94
C THR A 316 6.89 -19.37 -6.23
N PRO A 317 8.12 -19.87 -6.51
CA PRO A 317 8.41 -21.29 -6.58
C PRO A 317 8.08 -22.03 -5.28
N GLY A 318 7.65 -23.28 -5.38
CA GLY A 318 7.37 -24.14 -4.23
C GLY A 318 6.10 -24.98 -4.38
N PRO A 319 5.72 -25.77 -3.37
CA PRO A 319 4.58 -26.66 -3.42
C PRO A 319 3.26 -25.88 -3.49
N ARG A 320 2.28 -26.52 -4.12
CA ARG A 320 0.92 -25.98 -4.21
C ARG A 320 0.33 -25.80 -2.80
N GLN A 321 -0.24 -24.63 -2.56
CA GLN A 321 -0.93 -24.32 -1.30
C GLN A 321 -2.38 -24.80 -1.34
N LYS A 322 -2.91 -25.14 -0.16
CA LYS A 322 -4.33 -25.48 -0.03
C LYS A 322 -5.18 -24.24 -0.23
N THR A 323 -6.16 -24.34 -1.12
CA THR A 323 -7.16 -23.29 -1.32
C THR A 323 -8.32 -23.54 -0.37
N VAL A 324 -8.67 -22.56 0.44
CA VAL A 324 -9.80 -22.66 1.39
C VAL A 324 -11.14 -22.44 0.70
N LEU A 325 -11.15 -21.69 -0.40
CA LEU A 325 -12.37 -21.33 -1.13
C LEU A 325 -12.54 -22.19 -2.38
N GLN A 326 -13.72 -22.80 -2.53
CA GLN A 326 -14.06 -23.59 -3.72
C GLN A 326 -14.44 -22.72 -4.92
N SER A 327 -14.95 -21.52 -4.70
CA SER A 327 -15.28 -20.56 -5.75
C SER A 327 -15.13 -19.11 -5.26
N TRP A 328 -14.71 -18.24 -6.16
CA TRP A 328 -14.60 -16.80 -5.93
C TRP A 328 -15.20 -16.07 -7.14
N PRO A 329 -16.29 -15.33 -6.97
CA PRO A 329 -16.96 -14.66 -8.10
C PRO A 329 -16.06 -13.72 -8.90
N GLN A 330 -15.03 -13.17 -8.27
CA GLN A 330 -14.06 -12.27 -8.91
C GLN A 330 -13.05 -12.98 -9.83
N LEU A 331 -13.12 -14.33 -9.90
CA LEU A 331 -12.33 -15.15 -10.82
C LEU A 331 -13.10 -15.52 -12.09
N ASP A 332 -14.11 -14.74 -12.46
CA ASP A 332 -14.94 -14.92 -13.68
C ASP A 332 -14.12 -14.87 -14.98
N TRP A 333 -12.94 -14.25 -14.94
CA TRP A 333 -11.96 -14.19 -16.03
C TRP A 333 -11.11 -15.47 -16.16
N LEU A 334 -11.09 -16.34 -15.14
CA LEU A 334 -10.28 -17.57 -15.14
C LEU A 334 -10.89 -18.61 -16.06
N PRO A 335 -10.15 -19.14 -17.06
CA PRO A 335 -10.65 -20.21 -17.92
C PRO A 335 -11.05 -21.44 -17.09
N LYS A 336 -12.24 -21.98 -17.33
CA LYS A 336 -12.76 -23.17 -16.62
C LYS A 336 -11.97 -24.44 -16.90
N LYS A 337 -11.20 -24.47 -18.00
CA LYS A 337 -10.26 -25.56 -18.35
C LYS A 337 -8.85 -24.99 -18.42
N PRO A 338 -7.82 -25.74 -17.98
CA PRO A 338 -6.44 -25.31 -18.18
C PRO A 338 -6.18 -25.15 -19.66
N THR A 339 -5.77 -23.96 -20.10
CA THR A 339 -5.10 -23.83 -21.39
C THR A 339 -3.79 -24.60 -21.30
N ASN A 340 -3.42 -25.37 -22.33
CA ASN A 340 -2.15 -26.10 -22.41
C ASN A 340 -0.98 -25.09 -22.51
N PHE A 341 -0.74 -24.37 -21.44
CA PHE A 341 0.45 -23.50 -21.33
C PHE A 341 1.64 -24.40 -21.01
N ARG A 342 2.54 -24.56 -21.96
CA ARG A 342 3.89 -25.10 -21.71
C ARG A 342 4.79 -23.91 -21.42
N PRO A 343 5.34 -23.78 -20.21
CA PRO A 343 6.42 -22.82 -19.97
C PRO A 343 7.60 -23.23 -20.86
N GLU A 344 8.18 -22.28 -21.56
CA GLU A 344 9.48 -22.50 -22.19
C GLU A 344 10.45 -22.89 -21.07
N LYS A 345 11.22 -23.94 -21.33
CA LYS A 345 12.28 -24.39 -20.41
C LYS A 345 13.35 -23.31 -20.32
N PRO A 346 13.96 -23.12 -19.12
CA PRO A 346 15.03 -22.17 -18.88
C PRO A 346 16.27 -22.43 -19.75
#